data_c9c49be7f49012760c6c8343a1c3130a
#
_entry.id   c9c49be7f49012760c6c8343a1c3130a
#
_cell.length_a   1.000
_cell.length_b   1.000
_cell.length_c   1.000
_cell.angle_alpha   90.00
_cell.angle_beta   90.00
_cell.angle_gamma   90.00
#
_symmetry.space_group_name_H-M   'P 1'
#
loop_
_entity.id
_entity.type
_entity.pdbx_description
1 polymer ?
#
loop_
_entity_poly.entity_id
_entity_poly.type
_entity_poly.pdbx_seq_one_letter_code
_entity_poly.pdbx_strand_id
1 'polypeptide(L)'
;MMRLKSIYISEYKNLRDFTLDFSQEHFLEVFVGKNGSGKSNFIEALLEVLRHIYQYDWGDNRHELLFSYKLIYEINGQEINIEFDFATEQLKVNGADRATVGATPKPNNILTYYAGHNPAVSELLSSFEEKFSRRIIRADHDESRPFIGISSAYNDLLLAVISLLPDTSKARQYVTDKLGIEEIVNDFKVNLKRPLYAQKTTSSQYDVQVGDDSTKYWKLAGISLESLEALEHCFSEPDPTGRIRTEGYLPGSDTYQLYFSLNKIRGHFPDYSAHDFFRVFDNLKTLGMLESITLTLKTSDGHEITSNMFSDGQFQAIYLYAISEIFKDSNCITIMDEPDSFLHPEWQAECSEQVQALSAEAAASNHVIMTTHSAVTLINSPHTLVKYFDLKDGKAIAFPLPKRIAVERLCSNVIRYAEKEQLLSILNAIEIENKPVFFTEGNTDPIIIKEAWHKLYDGQDMPFIPFYAFSCTYIKQLITDLRIQEEMQGKPVFSLFDFDKAYLSWDGLKGEVVHGDIDTGIVKKWENGNSYAVMLPVPDIPVIRAQVISDEVTKAHYGGESLCEIEHLLFGEETQDYFKESPCKGGGKIIEFISDSKKVEFAKTVVPNLPKENFEVFRPMLDWIAAKCVA
;
A
#
# COMPACT_ATOMS: atom_id res chain seq x y z
N MET A 1 0.18 -16.88 14.59
CA MET A 1 0.92 -15.62 14.30
C MET A 1 2.33 -15.98 13.86
N MET A 2 2.77 -15.45 12.72
CA MET A 2 4.12 -15.63 12.15
C MET A 2 4.89 -14.30 12.20
N ARG A 3 6.13 -14.31 12.73
CA ARG A 3 7.02 -13.14 12.77
C ARG A 3 8.46 -13.55 12.55
N LEU A 4 9.13 -12.93 11.60
CA LEU A 4 10.59 -12.96 11.50
C LEU A 4 11.18 -12.08 12.61
N LYS A 5 12.24 -12.54 13.28
CA LYS A 5 12.93 -11.79 14.34
C LYS A 5 14.29 -11.30 13.88
N SER A 6 15.10 -12.18 13.33
CA SER A 6 16.39 -11.80 12.77
C SER A 6 16.87 -12.79 11.71
N ILE A 7 17.71 -12.29 10.81
CA ILE A 7 18.41 -13.11 9.83
C ILE A 7 19.86 -12.68 9.72
N TYR A 8 20.76 -13.67 9.66
CA TYR A 8 22.16 -13.51 9.30
C TYR A 8 22.44 -14.26 8.00
N ILE A 9 23.23 -13.66 7.11
CA ILE A 9 23.68 -14.20 5.82
C ILE A 9 25.17 -13.97 5.71
N SER A 10 25.96 -15.05 5.54
CA SER A 10 27.42 -14.97 5.48
C SER A 10 27.88 -14.27 4.20
N GLU A 11 27.41 -14.75 3.03
CA GLU A 11 27.77 -14.16 1.73
C GLU A 11 26.74 -14.50 0.66
N TYR A 12 26.04 -13.46 0.14
CA TYR A 12 25.18 -13.57 -1.03
C TYR A 12 25.22 -12.27 -1.84
N LYS A 13 25.83 -12.29 -3.02
CA LYS A 13 26.03 -11.08 -3.86
C LYS A 13 26.74 -9.97 -3.07
N ASN A 14 26.04 -8.82 -2.83
CA ASN A 14 26.58 -7.73 -2.00
C ASN A 14 26.26 -7.83 -0.52
N LEU A 15 25.51 -8.85 -0.09
CA LEU A 15 25.28 -9.16 1.32
C LEU A 15 26.51 -9.95 1.84
N ARG A 16 27.32 -9.36 2.70
CA ARG A 16 28.51 -9.99 3.29
C ARG A 16 28.53 -9.72 4.77
N ASP A 17 28.51 -10.79 5.57
CA ASP A 17 28.33 -10.72 7.04
C ASP A 17 27.12 -9.85 7.38
N PHE A 18 26.02 -10.07 6.64
CA PHE A 18 24.85 -9.23 6.71
C PHE A 18 23.91 -9.72 7.80
N THR A 19 23.53 -8.82 8.71
CA THR A 19 22.55 -9.10 9.76
C THR A 19 21.42 -8.09 9.66
N LEU A 20 20.18 -8.58 9.78
CA LEU A 20 18.98 -7.76 9.84
C LEU A 20 18.09 -8.23 10.98
N ASP A 21 17.77 -7.28 11.89
CA ASP A 21 16.77 -7.48 12.92
C ASP A 21 15.45 -6.85 12.45
N PHE A 22 14.35 -7.62 12.53
CA PHE A 22 13.03 -7.16 12.19
C PHE A 22 12.37 -6.44 13.38
N SER A 23 11.39 -5.58 13.12
CA SER A 23 10.61 -4.96 14.17
C SER A 23 9.78 -6.00 14.91
N GLN A 24 9.73 -5.92 16.23
CA GLN A 24 8.88 -6.79 17.03
C GLN A 24 7.49 -6.21 17.26
N GLU A 25 7.29 -4.93 16.96
CA GLU A 25 6.06 -4.20 17.20
C GLU A 25 5.12 -4.19 15.99
N HIS A 26 5.69 -4.29 14.78
CA HIS A 26 4.94 -4.19 13.53
C HIS A 26 4.98 -5.49 12.75
N PHE A 27 3.88 -5.82 12.08
CA PHE A 27 3.79 -6.95 11.16
C PHE A 27 4.17 -6.58 9.72
N LEU A 28 4.20 -5.27 9.39
CA LEU A 28 4.67 -4.72 8.12
C LEU A 28 6.06 -4.10 8.29
N GLU A 29 7.03 -4.64 7.58
CA GLU A 29 8.38 -4.10 7.47
C GLU A 29 8.54 -3.38 6.14
N VAL A 30 8.87 -2.10 6.17
CA VAL A 30 9.12 -1.30 4.97
C VAL A 30 10.63 -1.14 4.78
N PHE A 31 11.15 -1.70 3.70
CA PHE A 31 12.53 -1.62 3.30
C PHE A 31 12.73 -0.59 2.20
N VAL A 32 13.58 0.37 2.47
CA VAL A 32 13.77 1.54 1.63
C VAL A 32 15.24 1.68 1.26
N GLY A 33 15.54 2.16 0.09
CA GLY A 33 16.92 2.41 -0.33
C GLY A 33 17.02 2.67 -1.83
N LYS A 34 18.13 3.25 -2.24
CA LYS A 34 18.41 3.51 -3.67
C LYS A 34 18.52 2.21 -4.46
N ASN A 35 18.37 2.30 -5.78
CA ASN A 35 18.60 1.15 -6.66
C ASN A 35 20.03 0.62 -6.49
N GLY A 36 20.15 -0.71 -6.41
CA GLY A 36 21.43 -1.37 -6.16
C GLY A 36 21.87 -1.43 -4.69
N SER A 37 21.12 -0.90 -3.73
CA SER A 37 21.45 -0.93 -2.29
C SER A 37 21.41 -2.32 -1.64
N GLY A 38 20.88 -3.33 -2.33
CA GLY A 38 20.83 -4.71 -1.84
C GLY A 38 19.45 -5.20 -1.41
N LYS A 39 18.37 -4.40 -1.55
CA LYS A 39 17.00 -4.81 -1.18
C LYS A 39 16.56 -6.10 -1.88
N SER A 40 16.62 -6.14 -3.21
CA SER A 40 16.22 -7.32 -3.99
C SER A 40 17.17 -8.51 -3.74
N ASN A 41 18.49 -8.25 -3.56
CA ASN A 41 19.43 -9.30 -3.17
C ASN A 41 19.08 -9.91 -1.81
N PHE A 42 18.58 -9.10 -0.87
CA PHE A 42 18.10 -9.58 0.42
C PHE A 42 16.84 -10.44 0.26
N ILE A 43 15.87 -10.01 -0.55
CA ILE A 43 14.67 -10.81 -0.85
C ILE A 43 15.06 -12.16 -1.46
N GLU A 44 15.93 -12.16 -2.45
CA GLU A 44 16.41 -13.39 -3.08
C GLU A 44 17.10 -14.32 -2.05
N ALA A 45 18.00 -13.79 -1.23
CA ALA A 45 18.69 -14.57 -0.20
C ALA A 45 17.71 -15.13 0.85
N LEU A 46 16.72 -14.35 1.28
CA LEU A 46 15.67 -14.81 2.20
C LEU A 46 14.85 -15.94 1.59
N LEU A 47 14.45 -15.82 0.32
CA LEU A 47 13.73 -16.86 -0.41
C LEU A 47 14.57 -18.14 -0.57
N GLU A 48 15.89 -18.00 -0.84
CA GLU A 48 16.82 -19.14 -0.88
C GLU A 48 16.93 -19.84 0.47
N VAL A 49 17.03 -19.11 1.58
CA VAL A 49 17.05 -19.66 2.93
C VAL A 49 15.75 -20.40 3.23
N LEU A 50 14.61 -19.78 2.96
CA LEU A 50 13.30 -20.41 3.18
C LEU A 50 13.16 -21.66 2.30
N ARG A 51 13.54 -21.59 1.03
CA ARG A 51 13.54 -22.74 0.12
C ARG A 51 14.39 -23.88 0.66
N HIS A 52 15.59 -23.59 1.13
CA HIS A 52 16.50 -24.57 1.73
C HIS A 52 15.86 -25.28 2.94
N ILE A 53 15.19 -24.52 3.84
CA ILE A 53 14.49 -25.07 5.00
C ILE A 53 13.41 -26.08 4.59
N TYR A 54 12.61 -25.77 3.55
CA TYR A 54 11.56 -26.66 3.07
C TYR A 54 12.09 -27.88 2.30
N GLN A 55 13.14 -27.72 1.50
CA GLN A 55 13.71 -28.79 0.70
C GLN A 55 14.50 -29.80 1.52
N TYR A 56 15.05 -29.42 2.66
CA TYR A 56 15.69 -30.35 3.58
C TYR A 56 14.76 -31.51 3.97
N ASP A 57 13.48 -31.23 4.19
CA ASP A 57 12.51 -32.25 4.58
C ASP A 57 12.11 -33.17 3.43
N TRP A 58 12.24 -32.70 2.19
CA TRP A 58 11.81 -33.47 1.02
C TRP A 58 12.87 -34.45 0.52
N GLY A 59 14.01 -34.53 1.21
CA GLY A 59 15.12 -35.44 0.85
C GLY A 59 15.78 -35.09 -0.49
N ASP A 60 15.54 -33.88 -1.01
CA ASP A 60 16.16 -33.39 -2.24
C ASP A 60 17.51 -32.75 -1.93
N ASN A 61 18.53 -33.57 -1.73
CA ASN A 61 19.89 -33.14 -1.44
C ASN A 61 20.61 -32.44 -2.61
N ARG A 62 19.90 -32.10 -3.69
CA ARG A 62 20.50 -31.51 -4.87
C ARG A 62 20.55 -29.99 -4.85
N HIS A 63 19.95 -29.37 -3.84
CA HIS A 63 20.02 -27.92 -3.71
C HIS A 63 21.20 -27.55 -2.79
N GLU A 64 22.29 -27.18 -3.42
CA GLU A 64 23.48 -26.67 -2.70
C GLU A 64 23.28 -25.17 -2.42
N LEU A 65 22.92 -24.85 -1.18
CA LEU A 65 22.98 -23.46 -0.73
C LEU A 65 24.45 -23.08 -0.52
N LEU A 66 24.91 -22.04 -1.18
CA LEU A 66 26.33 -21.66 -1.22
C LEU A 66 26.76 -20.68 -0.12
N PHE A 67 25.97 -20.52 0.94
CA PHE A 67 26.27 -19.61 2.04
C PHE A 67 25.68 -20.12 3.36
N SER A 68 26.28 -19.68 4.46
CA SER A 68 25.78 -19.95 5.81
C SER A 68 24.73 -18.94 6.21
N TYR A 69 23.74 -19.37 6.98
CA TYR A 69 22.70 -18.48 7.49
C TYR A 69 22.29 -18.84 8.92
N LYS A 70 21.67 -17.86 9.58
CA LYS A 70 20.91 -18.04 10.81
C LYS A 70 19.59 -17.29 10.68
N LEU A 71 18.47 -18.00 10.84
CA LEU A 71 17.14 -17.44 10.79
C LEU A 71 16.41 -17.66 12.11
N ILE A 72 15.95 -16.60 12.73
CA ILE A 72 15.13 -16.63 13.94
C ILE A 72 13.76 -16.10 13.61
N TYR A 73 12.73 -16.86 13.92
CA TYR A 73 11.34 -16.47 13.75
C TYR A 73 10.46 -17.01 14.88
N GLU A 74 9.30 -16.43 15.02
CA GLU A 74 8.27 -16.89 15.96
C GLU A 74 7.03 -17.33 15.18
N ILE A 75 6.49 -18.49 15.52
CA ILE A 75 5.24 -18.99 14.97
C ILE A 75 4.37 -19.56 16.10
N ASN A 76 3.12 -19.08 16.21
CA ASN A 76 2.18 -19.49 17.25
C ASN A 76 2.74 -19.37 18.68
N GLY A 77 3.53 -18.33 18.96
CA GLY A 77 4.16 -18.09 20.27
C GLY A 77 5.41 -18.93 20.55
N GLN A 78 5.86 -19.74 19.58
CA GLN A 78 7.06 -20.54 19.70
C GLN A 78 8.20 -19.89 18.88
N GLU A 79 9.31 -19.55 19.54
CA GLU A 79 10.52 -19.09 18.87
C GLU A 79 11.28 -20.27 18.27
N ILE A 80 11.69 -20.13 17.03
CA ILE A 80 12.43 -21.11 16.24
C ILE A 80 13.72 -20.46 15.76
N ASN A 81 14.83 -21.13 15.99
CA ASN A 81 16.16 -20.75 15.50
C ASN A 81 16.69 -21.86 14.57
N ILE A 82 16.92 -21.53 13.30
CA ILE A 82 17.53 -22.43 12.32
C ILE A 82 18.84 -21.82 11.85
N GLU A 83 19.91 -22.62 12.00
CA GLU A 83 21.28 -22.26 11.59
C GLU A 83 21.79 -23.30 10.61
N PHE A 84 22.37 -22.86 9.53
CA PHE A 84 23.08 -23.70 8.57
C PHE A 84 24.50 -23.18 8.35
N ASP A 85 25.47 -24.06 8.50
CA ASP A 85 26.87 -23.77 8.22
C ASP A 85 27.26 -24.44 6.90
N PHE A 86 27.53 -23.63 5.87
CA PHE A 86 27.92 -24.10 4.53
C PHE A 86 29.25 -24.85 4.54
N ALA A 87 30.24 -24.44 5.37
CA ALA A 87 31.54 -25.05 5.38
C ALA A 87 31.55 -26.49 5.97
N THR A 88 30.64 -26.74 6.90
CA THR A 88 30.48 -28.06 7.56
C THR A 88 29.24 -28.82 7.11
N GLU A 89 28.38 -28.19 6.28
CA GLU A 89 27.07 -28.71 5.87
C GLU A 89 26.18 -29.12 7.06
N GLN A 90 26.36 -28.46 8.22
CA GLN A 90 25.60 -28.75 9.42
C GLN A 90 24.38 -27.87 9.58
N LEU A 91 23.24 -28.52 9.83
CA LEU A 91 21.98 -27.86 10.19
C LEU A 91 21.77 -27.96 11.70
N LYS A 92 21.48 -26.83 12.34
CA LYS A 92 21.04 -26.77 13.74
C LYS A 92 19.64 -26.21 13.83
N VAL A 93 18.80 -26.83 14.65
CA VAL A 93 17.47 -26.33 14.98
C VAL A 93 17.40 -26.17 16.50
N ASN A 94 17.15 -24.95 16.95
CA ASN A 94 17.13 -24.56 18.36
C ASN A 94 18.39 -24.98 19.10
N GLY A 95 19.55 -24.82 18.45
CA GLY A 95 20.87 -25.13 18.99
C GLY A 95 21.28 -26.63 18.96
N ALA A 96 20.38 -27.51 18.51
CA ALA A 96 20.67 -28.94 18.38
C ALA A 96 21.00 -29.30 16.93
N ASP A 97 22.05 -30.11 16.70
CA ASP A 97 22.36 -30.66 15.39
C ASP A 97 21.22 -31.56 14.89
N ARG A 98 20.80 -31.39 13.67
CA ARG A 98 19.67 -32.09 13.05
C ARG A 98 20.01 -32.51 11.64
N ALA A 99 19.55 -33.70 11.23
CA ALA A 99 19.61 -34.17 9.85
C ALA A 99 18.47 -33.60 8.97
N THR A 100 17.41 -33.10 9.59
CA THR A 100 16.22 -32.51 8.91
C THR A 100 15.61 -31.44 9.80
N VAL A 101 14.82 -30.53 9.21
CA VAL A 101 14.02 -29.58 9.96
C VAL A 101 12.83 -30.29 10.64
N GLY A 102 12.31 -31.34 10.01
CA GLY A 102 11.29 -32.24 10.54
C GLY A 102 9.99 -31.54 10.92
N ALA A 103 9.41 -31.92 12.06
CA ALA A 103 8.15 -31.38 12.58
C ALA A 103 8.28 -29.96 13.16
N THR A 104 9.42 -29.28 13.01
CA THR A 104 9.57 -27.88 13.42
C THR A 104 8.54 -27.01 12.70
N PRO A 105 7.74 -26.19 13.40
CA PRO A 105 6.76 -25.32 12.78
C PRO A 105 7.39 -24.41 11.72
N LYS A 106 6.81 -24.36 10.55
CA LYS A 106 7.21 -23.52 9.41
C LYS A 106 6.06 -22.64 8.99
N PRO A 107 6.31 -21.49 8.32
CA PRO A 107 5.22 -20.71 7.70
C PRO A 107 4.37 -21.60 6.79
N ASN A 108 3.06 -21.42 6.79
CA ASN A 108 2.18 -22.20 5.91
C ASN A 108 2.46 -21.86 4.44
N ASN A 109 2.56 -20.56 4.14
CA ASN A 109 2.82 -20.07 2.79
C ASN A 109 3.86 -18.94 2.81
N ILE A 110 4.63 -18.87 1.74
CA ILE A 110 5.55 -17.79 1.41
C ILE A 110 5.05 -17.20 0.11
N LEU A 111 4.43 -16.03 0.22
CA LEU A 111 3.84 -15.30 -0.89
C LEU A 111 4.84 -14.29 -1.40
N THR A 112 5.14 -14.33 -2.68
CA THR A 112 6.05 -13.37 -3.28
C THR A 112 5.36 -12.66 -4.43
N TYR A 113 5.12 -11.36 -4.23
CA TYR A 113 4.77 -10.45 -5.31
C TYR A 113 6.03 -9.88 -5.93
N TYR A 114 6.13 -9.97 -7.23
CA TYR A 114 7.18 -9.30 -7.99
C TYR A 114 6.58 -8.74 -9.29
N ALA A 115 6.97 -7.52 -9.61
CA ALA A 115 6.45 -6.82 -10.80
C ALA A 115 6.94 -7.39 -12.15
N GLY A 116 7.44 -8.63 -12.16
CA GLY A 116 7.90 -9.34 -13.37
C GLY A 116 9.33 -8.97 -13.82
N HIS A 117 10.02 -8.12 -13.08
CA HIS A 117 11.35 -7.61 -13.48
C HIS A 117 12.53 -8.26 -12.76
N ASN A 118 12.30 -9.19 -11.84
CA ASN A 118 13.37 -9.94 -11.17
C ASN A 118 13.43 -11.39 -11.68
N PRO A 119 14.27 -11.70 -12.70
CA PRO A 119 14.37 -13.06 -13.25
C PRO A 119 14.81 -14.10 -12.23
N ALA A 120 15.66 -13.71 -11.26
CA ALA A 120 16.18 -14.65 -10.24
C ALA A 120 15.06 -15.13 -9.31
N VAL A 121 14.18 -14.23 -8.88
CA VAL A 121 13.00 -14.57 -8.08
C VAL A 121 12.04 -15.46 -8.89
N SER A 122 11.79 -15.12 -10.15
CA SER A 122 10.94 -15.91 -11.03
C SER A 122 11.48 -17.34 -11.24
N GLU A 123 12.77 -17.48 -11.49
CA GLU A 123 13.43 -18.79 -11.70
C GLU A 123 13.38 -19.65 -10.42
N LEU A 124 13.65 -19.05 -9.26
CA LEU A 124 13.58 -19.71 -7.97
C LEU A 124 12.16 -20.24 -7.69
N LEU A 125 11.15 -19.43 -7.89
CA LEU A 125 9.75 -19.81 -7.70
C LEU A 125 9.32 -20.90 -8.70
N SER A 126 9.70 -20.80 -9.97
CA SER A 126 9.38 -21.77 -11.02
C SER A 126 10.01 -23.14 -10.73
N SER A 127 11.25 -23.17 -10.23
CA SER A 127 11.90 -24.44 -9.85
C SER A 127 11.18 -25.16 -8.71
N PHE A 128 10.63 -24.40 -7.77
CA PHE A 128 9.84 -24.93 -6.67
C PHE A 128 8.48 -25.44 -7.16
N GLU A 129 7.83 -24.70 -8.05
CA GLU A 129 6.55 -25.04 -8.65
C GLU A 129 6.61 -26.34 -9.46
N GLU A 130 7.69 -26.55 -10.23
CA GLU A 130 7.90 -27.80 -10.97
C GLU A 130 8.03 -29.03 -10.04
N LYS A 131 8.69 -28.89 -8.91
CA LYS A 131 8.80 -29.97 -7.93
C LYS A 131 7.46 -30.26 -7.25
N PHE A 132 6.73 -29.21 -6.89
CA PHE A 132 5.44 -29.34 -6.26
C PHE A 132 4.38 -29.93 -7.20
N SER A 133 4.39 -29.58 -8.50
CA SER A 133 3.48 -30.15 -9.48
C SER A 133 3.54 -31.67 -9.58
N ARG A 134 4.74 -32.25 -9.38
CA ARG A 134 4.92 -33.73 -9.38
C ARG A 134 4.29 -34.39 -8.16
N ARG A 135 4.20 -33.69 -7.04
CA ARG A 135 3.57 -34.18 -5.80
C ARG A 135 2.07 -34.10 -5.88
N ILE A 136 1.54 -32.97 -6.37
CA ILE A 136 0.10 -32.68 -6.36
C ILE A 136 -0.71 -33.60 -7.28
N ILE A 137 -0.09 -34.18 -8.32
CA ILE A 137 -0.74 -35.16 -9.22
C ILE A 137 -1.28 -36.38 -8.44
N ARG A 138 -0.65 -36.72 -7.29
CA ARG A 138 -0.98 -37.88 -6.48
C ARG A 138 -1.29 -37.50 -5.04
N ALA A 139 -1.54 -36.23 -4.76
CA ALA A 139 -1.80 -35.77 -3.40
C ALA A 139 -3.16 -36.29 -2.92
N ASP A 140 -3.13 -37.09 -1.86
CA ASP A 140 -4.32 -37.62 -1.20
C ASP A 140 -4.78 -36.73 -0.05
N HIS A 141 -4.06 -35.64 0.24
CA HIS A 141 -4.30 -34.74 1.36
C HIS A 141 -4.27 -33.27 0.93
N ASP A 142 -4.84 -32.44 1.78
CA ASP A 142 -5.00 -31.00 1.68
C ASP A 142 -3.65 -30.27 1.74
N GLU A 143 -2.84 -30.39 0.70
CA GLU A 143 -1.56 -29.69 0.59
C GLU A 143 -1.75 -28.37 -0.18
N SER A 144 -1.47 -27.25 0.49
CA SER A 144 -1.26 -25.97 -0.19
C SER A 144 0.21 -25.83 -0.57
N ARG A 145 0.46 -25.15 -1.68
CA ARG A 145 1.82 -24.87 -2.13
C ARG A 145 2.53 -23.91 -1.17
N PRO A 146 3.67 -24.29 -0.57
CA PRO A 146 4.37 -23.41 0.37
C PRO A 146 4.88 -22.11 -0.27
N PHE A 147 5.37 -22.15 -1.52
CA PHE A 147 5.86 -20.98 -2.23
C PHE A 147 4.90 -20.62 -3.36
N ILE A 148 4.39 -19.41 -3.31
CA ILE A 148 3.43 -18.89 -4.28
C ILE A 148 3.99 -17.58 -4.85
N GLY A 149 4.45 -17.65 -6.11
CA GLY A 149 4.85 -16.48 -6.87
C GLY A 149 3.65 -15.88 -7.59
N ILE A 150 3.24 -14.71 -7.18
CA ILE A 150 2.08 -14.05 -7.74
C ILE A 150 2.55 -12.97 -8.73
N SER A 151 2.13 -13.12 -9.98
CA SER A 151 2.37 -12.20 -11.09
C SER A 151 1.05 -11.83 -11.77
N SER A 152 1.10 -11.04 -12.82
CA SER A 152 -0.08 -10.72 -13.65
C SER A 152 -0.85 -11.95 -14.15
N ALA A 153 -0.19 -13.11 -14.24
CA ALA A 153 -0.85 -14.38 -14.60
C ALA A 153 -1.86 -14.90 -13.55
N TYR A 154 -1.97 -14.26 -12.39
CA TYR A 154 -2.96 -14.55 -11.35
C TYR A 154 -4.17 -13.63 -11.36
N ASN A 155 -4.18 -12.60 -12.21
CA ASN A 155 -5.20 -11.56 -12.19
C ASN A 155 -6.63 -12.12 -12.26
N ASP A 156 -6.88 -12.99 -13.24
CA ASP A 156 -8.21 -13.61 -13.43
C ASP A 156 -8.60 -14.50 -12.24
N LEU A 157 -7.64 -15.24 -11.72
CA LEU A 157 -7.86 -16.14 -10.59
C LEU A 157 -8.20 -15.35 -9.32
N LEU A 158 -7.45 -14.30 -9.03
CA LEU A 158 -7.68 -13.46 -7.85
C LEU A 158 -9.02 -12.74 -7.93
N LEU A 159 -9.36 -12.20 -9.11
CA LEU A 159 -10.66 -11.58 -9.35
C LEU A 159 -11.81 -12.58 -9.17
N ALA A 160 -11.65 -13.81 -9.67
CA ALA A 160 -12.63 -14.88 -9.50
C ALA A 160 -12.83 -15.23 -8.02
N VAL A 161 -11.76 -15.41 -7.26
CA VAL A 161 -11.83 -15.72 -5.82
C VAL A 161 -12.53 -14.60 -5.06
N ILE A 162 -12.17 -13.34 -5.31
CA ILE A 162 -12.85 -12.19 -4.67
C ILE A 162 -14.34 -12.14 -5.05
N SER A 163 -14.66 -12.46 -6.29
CA SER A 163 -16.06 -12.50 -6.77
C SER A 163 -16.88 -13.62 -6.12
N LEU A 164 -16.25 -14.68 -5.64
CA LEU A 164 -16.90 -15.75 -4.89
C LEU A 164 -17.20 -15.38 -3.44
N LEU A 165 -16.56 -14.35 -2.88
CA LEU A 165 -16.84 -13.88 -1.53
C LEU A 165 -18.25 -13.31 -1.39
N PRO A 166 -18.85 -13.33 -0.18
CA PRO A 166 -20.13 -12.69 0.08
C PRO A 166 -20.12 -11.19 -0.26
N ASP A 167 -21.26 -10.62 -0.62
CA ASP A 167 -21.40 -9.20 -0.92
C ASP A 167 -21.05 -8.29 0.28
N THR A 168 -21.09 -8.85 1.48
CA THR A 168 -20.69 -8.18 2.74
C THR A 168 -19.18 -8.18 2.97
N SER A 169 -18.40 -8.87 2.16
CA SER A 169 -16.93 -8.89 2.27
C SER A 169 -16.35 -7.53 1.94
N LYS A 170 -15.54 -6.99 2.84
CA LYS A 170 -14.85 -5.71 2.64
C LYS A 170 -13.92 -5.74 1.42
N ALA A 171 -13.23 -6.86 1.20
CA ALA A 171 -12.35 -7.02 0.05
C ALA A 171 -13.13 -6.95 -1.26
N ARG A 172 -14.30 -7.61 -1.32
CA ARG A 172 -15.17 -7.56 -2.50
C ARG A 172 -15.74 -6.15 -2.70
N GLN A 173 -16.29 -5.52 -1.67
CA GLN A 173 -16.81 -4.16 -1.73
C GLN A 173 -15.74 -3.18 -2.22
N TYR A 174 -14.54 -3.25 -1.65
CA TYR A 174 -13.45 -2.38 -2.09
C TYR A 174 -13.13 -2.55 -3.58
N VAL A 175 -13.03 -3.80 -4.06
CA VAL A 175 -12.73 -4.07 -5.48
C VAL A 175 -13.84 -3.56 -6.38
N THR A 176 -15.12 -3.78 -6.03
CA THR A 176 -16.26 -3.28 -6.82
C THR A 176 -16.30 -1.76 -6.86
N ASP A 177 -16.12 -1.09 -5.71
CA ASP A 177 -16.15 0.37 -5.61
C ASP A 177 -14.98 0.99 -6.38
N LYS A 178 -13.76 0.46 -6.20
CA LYS A 178 -12.55 0.99 -6.84
C LYS A 178 -12.56 0.86 -8.36
N LEU A 179 -13.18 -0.20 -8.87
CA LEU A 179 -13.29 -0.46 -10.32
C LEU A 179 -14.57 0.10 -10.94
N GLY A 180 -15.47 0.69 -10.14
CA GLY A 180 -16.77 1.17 -10.61
C GLY A 180 -17.67 0.04 -11.12
N ILE A 181 -17.59 -1.14 -10.48
CA ILE A 181 -18.38 -2.32 -10.85
C ILE A 181 -19.72 -2.26 -10.11
N GLU A 182 -20.81 -2.24 -10.85
CA GLU A 182 -22.17 -2.31 -10.31
C GLU A 182 -22.66 -3.76 -10.15
N GLU A 183 -22.32 -4.63 -11.10
CA GLU A 183 -22.76 -6.03 -11.11
C GLU A 183 -21.63 -6.96 -11.53
N ILE A 184 -21.48 -8.08 -10.81
CA ILE A 184 -20.68 -9.23 -11.24
C ILE A 184 -21.65 -10.22 -11.84
N VAL A 185 -21.51 -10.53 -13.15
CA VAL A 185 -22.38 -11.48 -13.84
C VAL A 185 -22.24 -12.84 -13.18
N ASN A 186 -23.38 -13.48 -12.88
CA ASN A 186 -23.41 -14.72 -12.11
C ASN A 186 -22.62 -15.88 -12.76
N ASP A 187 -22.54 -15.90 -14.09
CA ASP A 187 -21.89 -17.00 -14.80
C ASP A 187 -20.46 -16.62 -15.20
N PHE A 188 -19.51 -17.49 -14.93
CA PHE A 188 -18.13 -17.32 -15.36
C PHE A 188 -17.59 -18.57 -16.04
N LYS A 189 -16.62 -18.39 -16.92
CA LYS A 189 -16.04 -19.45 -17.72
C LYS A 189 -14.63 -19.81 -17.25
N VAL A 190 -14.37 -21.10 -17.12
CA VAL A 190 -13.04 -21.66 -16.84
C VAL A 190 -12.62 -22.51 -18.03
N ASN A 191 -11.49 -22.17 -18.64
CA ASN A 191 -10.90 -22.99 -19.69
C ASN A 191 -9.76 -23.82 -19.09
N LEU A 192 -9.83 -25.14 -19.33
CA LEU A 192 -8.76 -26.05 -18.96
C LEU A 192 -8.12 -26.61 -20.22
N LYS A 193 -6.79 -26.70 -20.20
CA LYS A 193 -6.00 -27.33 -21.26
C LYS A 193 -5.29 -28.57 -20.75
N ARG A 194 -4.82 -29.40 -21.68
CA ARG A 194 -4.08 -30.62 -21.36
C ARG A 194 -2.89 -30.32 -20.46
N PRO A 195 -2.83 -30.94 -19.27
CA PRO A 195 -1.77 -30.67 -18.28
C PRO A 195 -0.40 -31.15 -18.72
N LEU A 196 0.65 -30.59 -18.14
CA LEU A 196 2.04 -30.87 -18.51
C LEU A 196 2.42 -32.35 -18.40
N TYR A 197 1.87 -33.07 -17.40
CA TYR A 197 2.13 -34.51 -17.25
C TYR A 197 1.53 -35.35 -18.37
N ALA A 198 0.48 -34.88 -19.03
CA ALA A 198 -0.22 -35.55 -20.11
C ALA A 198 0.28 -35.18 -21.52
N GLN A 199 1.20 -34.20 -21.63
CA GLN A 199 1.74 -33.72 -22.93
C GLN A 199 2.93 -34.52 -23.47
N LYS A 200 3.50 -35.47 -22.71
CA LYS A 200 4.68 -36.25 -23.13
C LYS A 200 4.34 -37.29 -24.20
N THR A 201 5.32 -37.70 -24.99
CA THR A 201 5.24 -38.45 -26.24
C THR A 201 4.58 -39.85 -26.20
N THR A 202 4.22 -40.38 -25.05
CA THR A 202 3.42 -41.60 -24.85
C THR A 202 2.00 -41.28 -24.36
N SER A 203 1.47 -40.18 -24.80
CA SER A 203 0.36 -39.48 -24.19
C SER A 203 -1.03 -40.02 -24.52
N SER A 204 -1.18 -40.99 -25.47
CA SER A 204 -2.48 -41.55 -25.81
C SER A 204 -3.22 -42.20 -24.63
N GLN A 205 -2.50 -42.63 -23.60
CA GLN A 205 -3.11 -43.14 -22.37
C GLN A 205 -3.91 -42.09 -21.58
N TYR A 206 -3.66 -40.81 -21.84
CA TYR A 206 -4.33 -39.68 -21.19
C TYR A 206 -5.41 -39.04 -22.08
N ASP A 207 -5.63 -39.59 -23.29
CA ASP A 207 -6.63 -39.05 -24.21
C ASP A 207 -8.03 -39.20 -23.61
N VAL A 208 -8.79 -38.11 -23.61
CA VAL A 208 -10.16 -38.11 -23.10
C VAL A 208 -11.06 -38.84 -24.10
N GLN A 209 -11.72 -39.88 -23.63
CA GLN A 209 -12.73 -40.62 -24.42
C GLN A 209 -14.10 -40.14 -23.97
N VAL A 210 -14.86 -39.59 -24.90
CA VAL A 210 -16.21 -39.10 -24.63
C VAL A 210 -17.12 -40.24 -24.19
N GLY A 211 -17.66 -40.11 -22.96
CA GLY A 211 -18.50 -41.13 -22.34
C GLY A 211 -17.74 -42.15 -21.47
N ASP A 212 -16.44 -41.99 -21.29
CA ASP A 212 -15.63 -42.75 -20.35
C ASP A 212 -15.09 -41.84 -19.24
N ASP A 213 -15.75 -41.86 -18.08
CA ASP A 213 -15.39 -41.06 -16.92
C ASP A 213 -13.97 -41.35 -16.41
N SER A 214 -13.43 -42.54 -16.65
CA SER A 214 -12.08 -42.90 -16.23
C SER A 214 -10.98 -42.12 -16.96
N THR A 215 -11.31 -41.46 -18.06
CA THR A 215 -10.39 -40.65 -18.86
C THR A 215 -10.60 -39.15 -18.66
N LYS A 216 -11.61 -38.78 -17.88
CA LYS A 216 -12.01 -37.39 -17.62
C LYS A 216 -10.83 -36.58 -17.08
N TYR A 217 -10.77 -35.30 -17.45
CA TYR A 217 -9.70 -34.38 -17.06
C TYR A 217 -8.28 -34.97 -17.29
N TRP A 218 -8.08 -35.70 -18.39
CA TRP A 218 -6.81 -36.35 -18.73
C TRP A 218 -6.28 -37.25 -17.61
N LYS A 219 -7.20 -38.01 -16.98
CA LYS A 219 -6.92 -38.91 -15.83
C LYS A 219 -6.30 -38.17 -14.65
N LEU A 220 -6.80 -36.98 -14.37
CA LEU A 220 -6.48 -36.28 -13.12
C LEU A 220 -6.85 -37.18 -11.94
N ALA A 221 -6.08 -37.09 -10.85
CA ALA A 221 -6.30 -37.87 -9.65
C ALA A 221 -6.12 -36.97 -8.39
N GLY A 222 -6.45 -37.52 -7.22
CA GLY A 222 -6.29 -36.86 -5.93
C GLY A 222 -7.19 -35.65 -5.73
N ILE A 223 -6.80 -34.78 -4.81
CA ILE A 223 -7.61 -33.65 -4.36
C ILE A 223 -8.03 -32.71 -5.49
N SER A 224 -7.23 -32.59 -6.55
CA SER A 224 -7.58 -31.71 -7.68
C SER A 224 -8.73 -32.29 -8.50
N LEU A 225 -8.83 -33.60 -8.62
CA LEU A 225 -9.99 -34.27 -9.25
C LEU A 225 -11.23 -34.12 -8.37
N GLU A 226 -11.12 -34.42 -7.07
CA GLU A 226 -12.22 -34.30 -6.11
C GLU A 226 -12.81 -32.88 -6.09
N SER A 227 -11.93 -31.87 -6.17
CA SER A 227 -12.34 -30.47 -6.23
C SER A 227 -13.10 -30.14 -7.52
N LEU A 228 -12.65 -30.65 -8.68
CA LEU A 228 -13.36 -30.46 -9.97
C LEU A 228 -14.70 -31.17 -9.97
N GLU A 229 -14.77 -32.43 -9.51
CA GLU A 229 -16.01 -33.18 -9.40
C GLU A 229 -17.03 -32.50 -8.48
N ALA A 230 -16.57 -31.94 -7.37
CA ALA A 230 -17.44 -31.17 -6.49
C ALA A 230 -17.96 -29.88 -7.16
N LEU A 231 -17.11 -29.20 -7.95
CA LEU A 231 -17.51 -28.01 -8.72
C LEU A 231 -18.49 -28.34 -9.86
N GLU A 232 -18.54 -29.57 -10.39
CA GLU A 232 -19.50 -29.94 -11.44
C GLU A 232 -20.96 -29.75 -11.01
N HIS A 233 -21.27 -29.87 -9.72
CA HIS A 233 -22.59 -29.55 -9.18
C HIS A 233 -22.97 -28.08 -9.32
N CYS A 234 -22.00 -27.23 -9.61
CA CYS A 234 -22.16 -25.78 -9.72
C CYS A 234 -22.17 -25.26 -11.16
N PHE A 235 -22.25 -26.15 -12.15
CA PHE A 235 -22.36 -25.73 -13.54
C PHE A 235 -23.58 -24.83 -13.75
N SER A 236 -23.39 -23.82 -14.61
CA SER A 236 -24.48 -22.98 -15.10
C SER A 236 -25.49 -23.79 -15.90
N GLU A 237 -26.65 -23.19 -16.18
CA GLU A 237 -27.58 -23.78 -17.13
C GLU A 237 -26.89 -24.02 -18.50
N PRO A 238 -27.26 -25.08 -19.24
CA PRO A 238 -26.64 -25.37 -20.52
C PRO A 238 -26.68 -24.18 -21.45
N ASP A 239 -25.58 -23.92 -22.15
CA ASP A 239 -25.51 -22.92 -23.21
C ASP A 239 -26.70 -23.06 -24.15
N PRO A 240 -27.56 -22.04 -24.34
CA PRO A 240 -28.72 -22.09 -25.20
C PRO A 240 -28.38 -22.41 -26.67
N THR A 241 -27.10 -22.30 -27.07
CA THR A 241 -26.64 -22.67 -28.39
C THR A 241 -26.38 -24.17 -28.56
N GLY A 242 -26.41 -24.96 -27.48
CA GLY A 242 -26.21 -26.41 -27.49
C GLY A 242 -24.83 -26.88 -27.93
N ARG A 243 -23.85 -25.98 -27.97
CA ARG A 243 -22.50 -26.28 -28.45
C ARG A 243 -21.61 -26.92 -27.39
N ILE A 244 -21.97 -26.82 -26.13
CA ILE A 244 -21.21 -27.34 -25.01
C ILE A 244 -21.85 -28.63 -24.55
N ARG A 245 -21.08 -29.70 -24.56
CA ARG A 245 -21.51 -30.98 -23.98
C ARG A 245 -21.66 -30.80 -22.46
N THR A 246 -22.49 -31.62 -21.84
CA THR A 246 -22.65 -31.63 -20.37
C THR A 246 -21.33 -31.76 -19.62
N GLU A 247 -20.31 -32.36 -20.24
CA GLU A 247 -18.97 -32.54 -19.68
C GLU A 247 -17.99 -31.38 -20.00
N GLY A 248 -18.40 -30.43 -20.83
CA GLY A 248 -17.57 -29.26 -21.21
C GLY A 248 -16.34 -29.58 -22.08
N TYR A 249 -16.09 -30.83 -22.45
CA TYR A 249 -14.93 -31.23 -23.25
C TYR A 249 -15.11 -30.95 -24.75
N LEU A 250 -14.08 -30.34 -25.35
CA LEU A 250 -14.01 -30.00 -26.76
C LEU A 250 -12.93 -30.83 -27.46
N PRO A 251 -13.30 -31.97 -28.13
CA PRO A 251 -12.32 -32.86 -28.73
C PRO A 251 -11.44 -32.22 -29.81
N GLY A 252 -11.95 -31.19 -30.52
CA GLY A 252 -11.22 -30.52 -31.59
C GLY A 252 -10.05 -29.68 -31.13
N SER A 253 -10.10 -29.19 -29.90
CA SER A 253 -9.04 -28.37 -29.26
C SER A 253 -8.35 -29.07 -28.11
N ASP A 254 -8.83 -30.26 -27.72
CA ASP A 254 -8.37 -30.97 -26.51
C ASP A 254 -8.39 -30.09 -25.25
N THR A 255 -9.51 -29.39 -25.02
CA THR A 255 -9.73 -28.46 -23.91
C THR A 255 -11.08 -28.71 -23.26
N TYR A 256 -11.20 -28.30 -21.97
CA TYR A 256 -12.49 -28.18 -21.33
C TYR A 256 -12.89 -26.71 -21.27
N GLN A 257 -14.16 -26.43 -21.58
CA GLN A 257 -14.80 -25.15 -21.32
C GLN A 257 -15.92 -25.37 -20.30
N LEU A 258 -15.69 -24.91 -19.08
CA LEU A 258 -16.59 -25.12 -17.96
C LEU A 258 -17.25 -23.78 -17.61
N TYR A 259 -18.57 -23.79 -17.52
CA TYR A 259 -19.35 -22.61 -17.12
C TYR A 259 -19.92 -22.82 -15.74
N PHE A 260 -19.54 -21.99 -14.80
CA PHE A 260 -19.95 -22.06 -13.40
C PHE A 260 -20.85 -20.91 -13.02
N SER A 261 -21.80 -21.17 -12.13
CA SER A 261 -22.62 -20.16 -11.49
C SER A 261 -22.03 -19.78 -10.14
N LEU A 262 -21.70 -18.51 -9.94
CA LEU A 262 -21.21 -17.98 -8.67
C LEU A 262 -22.16 -18.29 -7.51
N ASN A 263 -23.47 -18.15 -7.73
CA ASN A 263 -24.49 -18.41 -6.73
C ASN A 263 -24.56 -19.91 -6.36
N LYS A 264 -24.44 -20.81 -7.32
CA LYS A 264 -24.39 -22.25 -7.04
C LYS A 264 -23.14 -22.61 -6.26
N ILE A 265 -21.97 -22.05 -6.60
CA ILE A 265 -20.73 -22.28 -5.85
C ILE A 265 -20.88 -21.82 -4.40
N ARG A 266 -21.35 -20.59 -4.18
CA ARG A 266 -21.58 -20.07 -2.82
C ARG A 266 -22.57 -20.93 -2.02
N GLY A 267 -23.63 -21.41 -2.65
CA GLY A 267 -24.63 -22.26 -2.01
C GLY A 267 -24.13 -23.67 -1.72
N HIS A 268 -23.27 -24.23 -2.58
CA HIS A 268 -22.74 -25.59 -2.42
C HIS A 268 -21.55 -25.67 -1.47
N PHE A 269 -20.75 -24.57 -1.39
CA PHE A 269 -19.55 -24.47 -0.55
C PHE A 269 -19.68 -23.33 0.49
N PRO A 270 -20.68 -23.37 1.39
CA PRO A 270 -20.93 -22.27 2.32
C PRO A 270 -19.79 -22.07 3.33
N ASP A 271 -19.02 -23.12 3.61
CA ASP A 271 -17.91 -23.11 4.57
C ASP A 271 -16.53 -22.86 3.94
N TYR A 272 -16.46 -22.74 2.61
CA TYR A 272 -15.20 -22.48 1.94
C TYR A 272 -14.74 -21.03 2.18
N SER A 273 -13.51 -20.90 2.63
CA SER A 273 -12.82 -19.63 2.72
C SER A 273 -12.30 -19.17 1.34
N ALA A 274 -11.88 -17.91 1.26
CA ALA A 274 -11.16 -17.41 0.07
C ALA A 274 -9.90 -18.23 -0.24
N HIS A 275 -9.21 -18.72 0.80
CA HIS A 275 -8.03 -19.58 0.67
C HIS A 275 -8.38 -20.94 0.05
N ASP A 276 -9.52 -21.55 0.39
CA ASP A 276 -9.92 -22.83 -0.18
C ASP A 276 -10.22 -22.71 -1.68
N PHE A 277 -10.95 -21.68 -2.10
CA PHE A 277 -11.18 -21.41 -3.52
C PHE A 277 -9.87 -21.10 -4.27
N PHE A 278 -9.00 -20.27 -3.67
CA PHE A 278 -7.70 -19.99 -4.26
C PHE A 278 -6.90 -21.27 -4.50
N ARG A 279 -6.83 -22.15 -3.50
CA ARG A 279 -6.11 -23.41 -3.57
C ARG A 279 -6.61 -24.32 -4.70
N VAL A 280 -7.92 -24.43 -4.88
CA VAL A 280 -8.50 -25.24 -5.99
C VAL A 280 -7.96 -24.76 -7.34
N PHE A 281 -8.06 -23.47 -7.62
CA PHE A 281 -7.60 -22.93 -8.90
C PHE A 281 -6.07 -22.84 -9.01
N ASP A 282 -5.35 -22.61 -7.92
CA ASP A 282 -3.88 -22.60 -7.90
C ASP A 282 -3.31 -24.00 -8.17
N ASN A 283 -3.94 -25.05 -7.67
CA ASN A 283 -3.57 -26.42 -7.96
C ASN A 283 -3.70 -26.72 -9.45
N LEU A 284 -4.81 -26.35 -10.07
CA LEU A 284 -5.01 -26.51 -11.52
C LEU A 284 -4.00 -25.69 -12.34
N LYS A 285 -3.67 -24.49 -11.89
CA LYS A 285 -2.65 -23.63 -12.50
C LYS A 285 -1.27 -24.27 -12.40
N THR A 286 -0.89 -24.79 -11.24
CA THR A 286 0.40 -25.46 -11.00
C THR A 286 0.57 -26.72 -11.84
N LEU A 287 -0.50 -27.45 -12.13
CA LEU A 287 -0.50 -28.56 -13.07
C LEU A 287 -0.39 -28.12 -14.55
N GLY A 288 -0.40 -26.82 -14.82
CA GLY A 288 -0.45 -26.26 -16.17
C GLY A 288 -1.78 -26.53 -16.87
N MET A 289 -2.82 -26.82 -16.10
CA MET A 289 -4.14 -27.21 -16.57
C MET A 289 -5.08 -26.01 -16.71
N LEU A 290 -5.01 -25.06 -15.78
CA LEU A 290 -5.78 -23.81 -15.87
C LEU A 290 -5.22 -22.92 -16.97
N GLU A 291 -6.01 -22.69 -18.02
CA GLU A 291 -5.64 -21.80 -19.13
C GLU A 291 -6.13 -20.37 -18.89
N SER A 292 -7.42 -20.20 -18.57
CA SER A 292 -8.01 -18.90 -18.26
C SER A 292 -9.26 -19.03 -17.41
N ILE A 293 -9.56 -17.96 -16.67
CA ILE A 293 -10.85 -17.73 -16.03
C ILE A 293 -11.39 -16.44 -16.63
N THR A 294 -12.63 -16.43 -17.09
CA THR A 294 -13.24 -15.24 -17.67
C THR A 294 -14.49 -14.88 -16.89
N LEU A 295 -14.44 -13.75 -16.21
CA LEU A 295 -15.59 -13.12 -15.56
C LEU A 295 -16.06 -11.94 -16.40
N THR A 296 -17.37 -11.75 -16.46
CA THR A 296 -17.99 -10.56 -17.03
C THR A 296 -18.49 -9.68 -15.89
N LEU A 297 -18.10 -8.41 -15.94
CA LEU A 297 -18.43 -7.39 -14.97
C LEU A 297 -19.21 -6.29 -15.68
N LYS A 298 -20.15 -5.65 -14.99
CA LYS A 298 -20.89 -4.50 -15.53
C LYS A 298 -20.54 -3.25 -14.71
N THR A 299 -20.21 -2.22 -15.41
CA THR A 299 -19.94 -0.89 -14.84
C THR A 299 -21.22 -0.11 -14.66
N SER A 300 -21.19 0.97 -13.87
CA SER A 300 -22.35 1.83 -13.58
C SER A 300 -22.96 2.51 -14.82
N ASP A 301 -22.22 2.60 -15.92
CA ASP A 301 -22.68 3.08 -17.24
C ASP A 301 -23.24 1.96 -18.13
N GLY A 302 -23.33 0.72 -17.61
CA GLY A 302 -23.94 -0.44 -18.26
C GLY A 302 -23.03 -1.15 -19.26
N HIS A 303 -21.75 -0.81 -19.33
CA HIS A 303 -20.79 -1.52 -20.18
C HIS A 303 -20.35 -2.83 -19.56
N GLU A 304 -20.27 -3.89 -20.39
CA GLU A 304 -19.66 -5.15 -20.00
C GLU A 304 -18.15 -5.08 -20.19
N ILE A 305 -17.42 -5.39 -19.12
CA ILE A 305 -15.97 -5.43 -19.09
C ILE A 305 -15.47 -6.79 -18.60
N THR A 306 -14.27 -7.15 -19.01
CA THR A 306 -13.55 -8.33 -18.54
C THR A 306 -12.21 -7.91 -17.94
N SER A 307 -11.56 -8.82 -17.24
CA SER A 307 -10.27 -8.57 -16.59
C SER A 307 -9.21 -7.96 -17.53
N ASN A 308 -9.22 -8.32 -18.80
CA ASN A 308 -8.26 -7.82 -19.81
C ASN A 308 -8.37 -6.32 -20.11
N MET A 309 -9.43 -5.66 -19.63
CA MET A 309 -9.66 -4.23 -19.83
C MET A 309 -9.12 -3.37 -18.68
N PHE A 310 -8.66 -3.99 -17.59
CA PHE A 310 -8.09 -3.26 -16.46
C PHE A 310 -6.65 -2.84 -16.72
N SER A 311 -6.32 -1.63 -16.27
CA SER A 311 -4.94 -1.15 -16.23
C SER A 311 -4.12 -1.89 -15.16
N ASP A 312 -2.80 -1.90 -15.29
CA ASP A 312 -1.90 -2.51 -14.31
C ASP A 312 -2.11 -1.95 -12.89
N GLY A 313 -2.39 -0.66 -12.75
CA GLY A 313 -2.68 -0.04 -11.46
C GLY A 313 -3.98 -0.53 -10.83
N GLN A 314 -5.05 -0.69 -11.62
CA GLN A 314 -6.31 -1.27 -11.15
C GLN A 314 -6.11 -2.70 -10.66
N PHE A 315 -5.35 -3.51 -11.41
CA PHE A 315 -5.02 -4.86 -10.98
C PHE A 315 -4.21 -4.89 -9.69
N GLN A 316 -3.28 -3.99 -9.51
CA GLN A 316 -2.45 -3.96 -8.32
C GLN A 316 -3.26 -3.69 -7.05
N ALA A 317 -4.28 -2.83 -7.13
CA ALA A 317 -5.22 -2.61 -6.02
C ALA A 317 -6.01 -3.89 -5.69
N ILE A 318 -6.61 -4.55 -6.70
CA ILE A 318 -7.30 -5.85 -6.55
C ILE A 318 -6.39 -6.86 -5.86
N TYR A 319 -5.18 -6.91 -6.31
CA TYR A 319 -4.15 -7.83 -5.95
C TYR A 319 -3.80 -7.78 -4.45
N LEU A 320 -3.49 -6.60 -3.96
CA LEU A 320 -3.16 -6.40 -2.55
C LEU A 320 -4.31 -6.86 -1.65
N TYR A 321 -5.54 -6.47 -1.98
CA TYR A 321 -6.72 -6.87 -1.21
C TYR A 321 -7.02 -8.36 -1.32
N ALA A 322 -6.92 -8.95 -2.51
CA ALA A 322 -7.15 -10.37 -2.72
C ALA A 322 -6.18 -11.23 -1.91
N ILE A 323 -4.88 -10.94 -1.96
CA ILE A 323 -3.87 -11.68 -1.21
C ILE A 323 -4.11 -11.57 0.29
N SER A 324 -4.39 -10.38 0.77
CA SER A 324 -4.63 -10.15 2.18
C SER A 324 -5.84 -10.93 2.68
N GLU A 325 -6.94 -10.93 1.94
CA GLU A 325 -8.15 -11.67 2.30
C GLU A 325 -7.95 -13.19 2.21
N ILE A 326 -7.30 -13.66 1.15
CA ILE A 326 -7.06 -15.09 0.92
C ILE A 326 -6.21 -15.70 2.03
N PHE A 327 -5.21 -14.98 2.51
CA PHE A 327 -4.21 -15.52 3.46
C PHE A 327 -4.31 -14.92 4.87
N LYS A 328 -5.37 -14.20 5.21
CA LYS A 328 -5.53 -13.53 6.51
C LYS A 328 -5.44 -14.47 7.72
N ASP A 329 -5.91 -15.72 7.59
CA ASP A 329 -5.95 -16.71 8.67
C ASP A 329 -4.78 -17.70 8.61
N SER A 330 -3.83 -17.51 7.69
CA SER A 330 -2.67 -18.38 7.51
C SER A 330 -1.41 -17.76 8.10
N ASN A 331 -0.56 -18.57 8.73
CA ASN A 331 0.75 -18.12 9.21
C ASN A 331 1.72 -17.95 8.03
N CYS A 332 1.63 -16.80 7.33
CA CYS A 332 2.36 -16.54 6.10
C CYS A 332 3.51 -15.54 6.27
N ILE A 333 4.46 -15.61 5.36
CA ILE A 333 5.39 -14.52 5.04
C ILE A 333 4.97 -13.99 3.68
N THR A 334 4.66 -12.70 3.61
CA THR A 334 4.33 -12.02 2.35
C THR A 334 5.46 -11.07 1.98
N ILE A 335 6.05 -11.25 0.81
CA ILE A 335 7.15 -10.43 0.29
C ILE A 335 6.62 -9.66 -0.92
N MET A 336 6.70 -8.34 -0.87
CA MET A 336 6.29 -7.44 -1.95
C MET A 336 7.52 -6.68 -2.44
N ASP A 337 8.08 -7.10 -3.59
CA ASP A 337 9.25 -6.42 -4.18
C ASP A 337 8.79 -5.29 -5.11
N GLU A 338 8.94 -4.06 -4.63
CA GLU A 338 8.57 -2.81 -5.31
C GLU A 338 7.14 -2.82 -5.88
N PRO A 339 6.11 -3.09 -5.05
CA PRO A 339 4.72 -3.18 -5.52
C PRO A 339 4.18 -1.86 -6.05
N ASP A 340 4.83 -0.76 -5.76
CA ASP A 340 4.49 0.60 -6.18
C ASP A 340 5.23 1.05 -7.46
N SER A 341 6.14 0.23 -8.00
CA SER A 341 6.77 0.48 -9.29
C SER A 341 5.71 0.49 -10.39
N PHE A 342 5.73 1.44 -11.30
CA PHE A 342 4.74 1.61 -12.40
C PHE A 342 3.36 2.15 -11.99
N LEU A 343 3.12 2.44 -10.73
CA LEU A 343 1.90 3.14 -10.32
C LEU A 343 2.00 4.64 -10.60
N HIS A 344 0.88 5.23 -10.99
CA HIS A 344 0.74 6.69 -10.97
C HIS A 344 0.97 7.21 -9.54
N PRO A 345 1.55 8.41 -9.34
CA PRO A 345 1.83 8.95 -8.00
C PRO A 345 0.64 8.95 -7.04
N GLU A 346 -0.59 9.18 -7.51
CA GLU A 346 -1.82 9.07 -6.70
C GLU A 346 -2.00 7.65 -6.15
N TRP A 347 -1.78 6.64 -6.97
CA TRP A 347 -1.89 5.23 -6.59
C TRP A 347 -0.73 4.78 -5.69
N GLN A 348 0.46 5.36 -5.85
CA GLN A 348 1.57 5.16 -4.93
C GLN A 348 1.24 5.68 -3.53
N ALA A 349 0.59 6.83 -3.44
CA ALA A 349 0.12 7.39 -2.19
C ALA A 349 -0.91 6.49 -1.50
N GLU A 350 -1.89 6.00 -2.26
CA GLU A 350 -2.92 5.07 -1.77
C GLU A 350 -2.36 3.68 -1.43
N CYS A 351 -1.35 3.19 -2.15
CA CYS A 351 -0.75 1.87 -1.94
C CYS A 351 -0.28 1.67 -0.49
N SER A 352 0.34 2.68 0.12
CA SER A 352 0.77 2.62 1.52
C SER A 352 -0.41 2.52 2.49
N GLU A 353 -1.47 3.29 2.27
CA GLU A 353 -2.69 3.24 3.08
C GLU A 353 -3.41 1.90 2.92
N GLN A 354 -3.46 1.38 1.70
CA GLN A 354 -4.05 0.07 1.39
C GLN A 354 -3.30 -1.06 2.08
N VAL A 355 -1.98 -1.13 1.91
CA VAL A 355 -1.14 -2.14 2.58
C VAL A 355 -1.32 -2.08 4.08
N GLN A 356 -1.48 -0.90 4.66
CA GLN A 356 -1.71 -0.73 6.09
C GLN A 356 -3.12 -1.20 6.52
N ALA A 357 -4.16 -0.82 5.82
CA ALA A 357 -5.53 -1.22 6.13
C ALA A 357 -5.69 -2.75 6.07
N LEU A 358 -5.10 -3.37 5.05
CA LEU A 358 -5.03 -4.82 4.90
C LEU A 358 -4.26 -5.48 6.01
N SER A 359 -3.18 -4.88 6.38
CA SER A 359 -2.27 -5.32 7.40
C SER A 359 -2.90 -5.30 8.79
N ALA A 360 -3.80 -4.39 9.08
CA ALA A 360 -4.50 -4.35 10.36
C ALA A 360 -5.40 -5.60 10.57
N GLU A 361 -5.99 -6.14 9.50
CA GLU A 361 -6.81 -7.37 9.56
C GLU A 361 -5.94 -8.64 9.51
N ALA A 362 -4.88 -8.66 8.70
CA ALA A 362 -3.92 -9.76 8.60
C ALA A 362 -2.85 -9.75 9.70
N ALA A 363 -2.78 -8.69 10.52
CA ALA A 363 -1.77 -8.51 11.56
C ALA A 363 -1.70 -9.63 12.59
N ALA A 364 -2.78 -10.39 12.74
CA ALA A 364 -2.85 -11.49 13.70
C ALA A 364 -2.01 -12.71 13.28
N SER A 365 -1.78 -12.93 11.97
CA SER A 365 -1.19 -14.18 11.46
C SER A 365 0.04 -14.01 10.58
N ASN A 366 0.17 -12.89 9.84
CA ASN A 366 1.15 -12.74 8.78
C ASN A 366 2.30 -11.78 9.10
N HIS A 367 3.48 -12.00 8.49
CA HIS A 367 4.58 -11.05 8.46
C HIS A 367 4.77 -10.55 7.03
N VAL A 368 4.62 -9.25 6.83
CA VAL A 368 4.69 -8.62 5.51
C VAL A 368 5.99 -7.83 5.37
N ILE A 369 6.71 -8.06 4.29
CA ILE A 369 7.92 -7.31 3.90
C ILE A 369 7.60 -6.59 2.59
N MET A 370 7.73 -5.28 2.58
CA MET A 370 7.54 -4.45 1.40
C MET A 370 8.83 -3.69 1.10
N THR A 371 9.33 -3.78 -0.14
CA THR A 371 10.40 -2.90 -0.58
C THR A 371 9.83 -1.76 -1.40
N THR A 372 10.45 -0.59 -1.30
CA THR A 372 10.14 0.55 -2.14
C THR A 372 11.36 1.44 -2.35
N HIS A 373 11.41 2.12 -3.48
CA HIS A 373 12.30 3.25 -3.73
C HIS A 373 11.52 4.56 -3.94
N SER A 374 10.18 4.52 -3.82
CA SER A 374 9.31 5.69 -3.97
C SER A 374 9.24 6.51 -2.70
N ALA A 375 9.59 7.78 -2.80
CA ALA A 375 9.37 8.74 -1.73
C ALA A 375 7.88 9.01 -1.49
N VAL A 376 7.06 8.96 -2.54
CA VAL A 376 5.61 9.21 -2.45
C VAL A 376 4.93 8.14 -1.58
N THR A 377 5.21 6.87 -1.85
CA THR A 377 4.73 5.74 -1.05
C THR A 377 5.15 5.89 0.41
N LEU A 378 6.40 6.33 0.63
CA LEU A 378 6.95 6.47 1.98
C LEU A 378 6.34 7.65 2.75
N ILE A 379 6.11 8.79 2.11
CA ILE A 379 5.53 9.99 2.75
C ILE A 379 4.19 9.66 3.39
N ASN A 380 3.33 8.93 2.70
CA ASN A 380 1.99 8.57 3.17
C ASN A 380 1.97 7.34 4.09
N SER A 381 3.11 6.66 4.28
CA SER A 381 3.19 5.55 5.24
C SER A 381 3.07 6.07 6.68
N PRO A 382 2.31 5.41 7.56
CA PRO A 382 2.19 5.78 8.97
C PRO A 382 3.43 5.43 9.80
N HIS A 383 4.34 4.62 9.24
CA HIS A 383 5.53 4.19 9.96
C HIS A 383 6.47 5.36 10.22
N THR A 384 6.85 5.57 11.47
CA THR A 384 7.82 6.59 11.86
C THR A 384 9.26 6.16 11.62
N LEU A 385 9.51 4.85 11.63
CA LEU A 385 10.80 4.20 11.37
C LEU A 385 10.69 3.24 10.19
N VAL A 386 11.70 3.21 9.34
CA VAL A 386 11.83 2.28 8.20
C VAL A 386 13.21 1.64 8.20
N LYS A 387 13.38 0.50 7.56
CA LYS A 387 14.68 -0.13 7.35
C LYS A 387 15.33 0.44 6.09
N TYR A 388 16.38 1.23 6.26
CA TYR A 388 17.09 1.85 5.15
C TYR A 388 18.27 0.97 4.72
N PHE A 389 18.27 0.56 3.44
CA PHE A 389 19.35 -0.18 2.81
C PHE A 389 20.31 0.80 2.13
N ASP A 390 21.61 0.61 2.38
CA ASP A 390 22.68 1.41 1.78
C ASP A 390 23.89 0.53 1.47
N LEU A 391 24.85 1.07 0.73
CA LEU A 391 26.10 0.41 0.45
C LEU A 391 27.24 1.10 1.22
N LYS A 392 28.00 0.30 1.96
CA LYS A 392 29.25 0.75 2.58
C LYS A 392 30.39 -0.17 2.11
N ASP A 393 31.38 0.40 1.44
CA ASP A 393 32.51 -0.33 0.89
C ASP A 393 32.11 -1.52 -0.02
N GLY A 394 31.03 -1.34 -0.80
CA GLY A 394 30.47 -2.35 -1.70
C GLY A 394 29.67 -3.46 -0.99
N LYS A 395 29.48 -3.39 0.33
CA LYS A 395 28.66 -4.29 1.12
C LYS A 395 27.32 -3.64 1.43
N ALA A 396 26.25 -4.39 1.32
CA ALA A 396 24.92 -3.94 1.75
C ALA A 396 24.86 -3.88 3.28
N ILE A 397 24.30 -2.80 3.78
CA ILE A 397 23.97 -2.60 5.19
C ILE A 397 22.50 -2.18 5.29
N ALA A 398 21.84 -2.58 6.37
CA ALA A 398 20.47 -2.17 6.67
C ALA A 398 20.38 -1.68 8.11
N PHE A 399 19.72 -0.56 8.32
CA PHE A 399 19.58 0.03 9.65
C PHE A 399 18.25 0.79 9.77
N PRO A 400 17.71 0.90 11.00
CA PRO A 400 16.51 1.68 11.23
C PRO A 400 16.79 3.17 10.98
N LEU A 401 15.92 3.85 10.27
CA LEU A 401 16.04 5.26 9.95
C LEU A 401 14.67 5.94 10.11
N PRO A 402 14.60 7.14 10.73
CA PRO A 402 13.37 7.91 10.73
C PRO A 402 12.86 8.18 9.30
N LYS A 403 11.56 7.99 9.08
CA LYS A 403 10.91 8.15 7.77
C LYS A 403 11.33 9.44 7.06
N ARG A 404 11.29 10.57 7.77
CA ARG A 404 11.68 11.88 7.23
C ARG A 404 13.09 11.85 6.62
N ILE A 405 14.06 11.28 7.33
CA ILE A 405 15.46 11.19 6.86
C ILE A 405 15.57 10.22 5.69
N ALA A 406 14.80 9.12 5.69
CA ALA A 406 14.76 8.18 4.59
C ALA A 406 14.24 8.84 3.30
N VAL A 407 13.16 9.62 3.39
CA VAL A 407 12.61 10.42 2.29
C VAL A 407 13.67 11.41 1.78
N GLU A 408 14.32 12.17 2.67
CA GLU A 408 15.39 13.10 2.28
C GLU A 408 16.53 12.39 1.54
N ARG A 409 16.95 11.20 2.00
CA ARG A 409 18.01 10.41 1.34
C ARG A 409 17.61 9.84 -0.01
N LEU A 410 16.37 9.34 -0.14
CA LEU A 410 15.83 8.89 -1.43
C LEU A 410 15.79 10.05 -2.43
N CYS A 411 15.36 11.20 -1.96
CA CYS A 411 15.18 12.40 -2.75
C CYS A 411 16.44 13.25 -2.89
N SER A 412 17.59 12.90 -2.31
CA SER A 412 18.77 13.78 -2.21
C SER A 412 19.32 14.33 -3.55
N ASN A 413 18.88 13.75 -4.71
CA ASN A 413 19.09 14.34 -6.03
C ASN A 413 17.79 14.72 -6.75
N VAL A 414 16.62 14.26 -6.24
CA VAL A 414 15.29 14.44 -6.82
C VAL A 414 14.51 15.54 -6.12
N ILE A 415 14.85 15.89 -4.86
CA ILE A 415 14.24 17.07 -4.22
C ILE A 415 14.56 18.34 -5.03
N ARG A 416 15.76 18.47 -5.59
CA ARG A 416 16.05 19.54 -6.55
C ARG A 416 15.20 19.44 -7.84
N TYR A 417 14.79 18.24 -8.21
CA TYR A 417 13.93 18.00 -9.37
C TYR A 417 12.45 18.11 -9.00
N ALA A 418 12.04 17.59 -7.84
CA ALA A 418 10.69 17.76 -7.32
C ALA A 418 10.35 19.21 -6.97
N GLU A 419 11.31 19.97 -6.40
CA GLU A 419 11.16 21.42 -6.25
C GLU A 419 10.97 22.11 -7.61
N LYS A 420 11.67 21.68 -8.66
CA LYS A 420 11.48 22.21 -10.00
C LYS A 420 10.17 21.75 -10.64
N GLU A 421 9.76 20.49 -10.46
CA GLU A 421 8.48 19.99 -10.96
C GLU A 421 7.30 20.59 -10.21
N GLN A 422 7.42 20.74 -8.89
CA GLN A 422 6.42 21.43 -8.11
C GLN A 422 6.31 22.90 -8.50
N LEU A 423 7.44 23.57 -8.66
CA LEU A 423 7.45 24.93 -9.16
C LEU A 423 6.83 25.02 -10.56
N LEU A 424 7.12 24.08 -11.47
CA LEU A 424 6.48 23.99 -12.78
C LEU A 424 4.97 23.73 -12.67
N SER A 425 4.54 22.87 -11.73
CA SER A 425 3.12 22.62 -11.47
C SER A 425 2.42 23.87 -10.92
N ILE A 426 3.08 24.61 -10.01
CA ILE A 426 2.59 25.89 -9.52
C ILE A 426 2.49 26.91 -10.65
N LEU A 427 3.55 27.05 -11.47
CA LEU A 427 3.57 27.96 -12.61
C LEU A 427 2.48 27.62 -13.64
N ASN A 428 2.31 26.34 -13.98
CA ASN A 428 1.23 25.88 -14.86
C ASN A 428 -0.16 26.18 -14.29
N ALA A 429 -0.37 25.99 -12.98
CA ALA A 429 -1.65 26.30 -12.36
C ALA A 429 -1.92 27.82 -12.34
N ILE A 430 -0.89 28.65 -12.12
CA ILE A 430 -0.98 30.10 -12.23
C ILE A 430 -1.37 30.50 -13.67
N GLU A 431 -0.73 29.91 -14.66
CA GLU A 431 -1.00 30.19 -16.08
C GLU A 431 -2.42 29.80 -16.49
N ILE A 432 -2.87 28.60 -16.07
CA ILE A 432 -4.21 28.08 -16.44
C ILE A 432 -5.33 28.83 -15.72
N GLU A 433 -5.25 28.98 -14.39
CA GLU A 433 -6.32 29.57 -13.61
C GLU A 433 -6.24 31.10 -13.54
N ASN A 434 -5.06 31.65 -13.78
CA ASN A 434 -4.80 33.09 -13.79
C ASN A 434 -5.25 33.82 -12.50
N LYS A 435 -5.14 33.13 -11.34
CA LYS A 435 -5.54 33.62 -10.02
C LYS A 435 -4.31 33.78 -9.10
N PRO A 436 -4.39 34.66 -8.08
CA PRO A 436 -3.44 34.69 -6.98
C PRO A 436 -3.23 33.34 -6.31
N VAL A 437 -2.02 33.06 -5.80
CA VAL A 437 -1.72 31.80 -5.09
C VAL A 437 -1.63 32.02 -3.59
N PHE A 438 -2.05 31.01 -2.82
CA PHE A 438 -2.01 31.00 -1.37
C PHE A 438 -1.33 29.72 -0.87
N PHE A 439 -0.07 29.84 -0.45
CA PHE A 439 0.73 28.72 0.01
C PHE A 439 0.44 28.41 1.48
N THR A 440 0.33 27.11 1.80
CA THR A 440 0.09 26.62 3.17
C THR A 440 1.11 25.56 3.56
N GLU A 441 1.32 25.36 4.86
CA GLU A 441 2.32 24.44 5.40
C GLU A 441 1.85 22.99 5.39
N GLY A 442 0.62 22.74 5.88
CA GLY A 442 0.03 21.42 6.02
C GLY A 442 -0.66 20.95 4.74
N ASN A 443 -0.66 19.65 4.51
CA ASN A 443 -1.37 19.04 3.38
C ASN A 443 -2.91 19.10 3.54
N THR A 444 -3.39 19.31 4.76
CA THR A 444 -4.81 19.45 5.13
C THR A 444 -5.31 20.89 5.02
N ASP A 445 -4.42 21.88 5.12
CA ASP A 445 -4.78 23.29 5.15
C ASP A 445 -5.54 23.76 3.90
N PRO A 446 -5.14 23.36 2.65
CA PRO A 446 -5.92 23.70 1.47
C PRO A 446 -7.34 23.14 1.51
N ILE A 447 -7.56 21.99 2.14
CA ILE A 447 -8.88 21.38 2.29
C ILE A 447 -9.73 22.22 3.25
N ILE A 448 -9.16 22.54 4.42
CA ILE A 448 -9.83 23.36 5.44
C ILE A 448 -10.17 24.77 4.91
N ILE A 449 -9.23 25.41 4.20
CA ILE A 449 -9.44 26.73 3.60
C ILE A 449 -10.53 26.69 2.53
N LYS A 450 -10.54 25.68 1.67
CA LYS A 450 -11.60 25.51 0.64
C LYS A 450 -12.97 25.33 1.28
N GLU A 451 -13.05 24.52 2.33
CA GLU A 451 -14.31 24.29 3.04
C GLU A 451 -14.77 25.56 3.78
N ALA A 452 -13.85 26.27 4.45
CA ALA A 452 -14.13 27.55 5.07
C ALA A 452 -14.69 28.57 4.05
N TRP A 453 -14.03 28.66 2.89
CA TRP A 453 -14.52 29.52 1.81
C TRP A 453 -15.91 29.12 1.33
N HIS A 454 -16.10 27.83 1.03
CA HIS A 454 -17.38 27.34 0.55
C HIS A 454 -18.55 27.67 1.50
N LYS A 455 -18.34 27.46 2.80
CA LYS A 455 -19.36 27.71 3.83
C LYS A 455 -19.58 29.19 4.10
N LEU A 456 -18.52 30.00 4.17
CA LEU A 456 -18.62 31.40 4.51
C LEU A 456 -19.19 32.26 3.38
N TYR A 457 -18.89 31.90 2.13
CA TYR A 457 -19.25 32.69 0.95
C TYR A 457 -20.27 31.99 0.04
N ASP A 458 -21.06 31.06 0.60
CA ASP A 458 -22.18 30.41 -0.04
C ASP A 458 -21.82 29.81 -1.43
N GLY A 459 -20.62 29.20 -1.53
CA GLY A 459 -20.14 28.55 -2.75
C GLY A 459 -19.67 29.50 -3.85
N GLN A 460 -19.45 30.79 -3.55
CA GLN A 460 -18.85 31.72 -4.52
C GLN A 460 -17.46 31.25 -4.94
N ASP A 461 -17.10 31.57 -6.19
CA ASP A 461 -15.77 31.22 -6.72
C ASP A 461 -14.65 31.87 -5.90
N MET A 462 -13.65 31.06 -5.52
CA MET A 462 -12.52 31.51 -4.71
C MET A 462 -11.57 32.36 -5.56
N PRO A 463 -11.22 33.59 -5.11
CA PRO A 463 -10.40 34.50 -5.90
C PRO A 463 -8.89 34.14 -5.88
N PHE A 464 -8.47 33.10 -5.19
CA PHE A 464 -7.11 32.61 -5.09
C PHE A 464 -7.05 31.09 -5.13
N ILE A 465 -5.87 30.53 -5.34
CA ILE A 465 -5.64 29.08 -5.40
C ILE A 465 -4.83 28.67 -4.17
N PRO A 466 -5.38 27.88 -3.24
CA PRO A 466 -4.60 27.35 -2.12
C PRO A 466 -3.71 26.18 -2.55
N PHE A 467 -2.40 26.27 -2.25
CA PHE A 467 -1.39 25.27 -2.53
C PHE A 467 -0.69 24.78 -1.28
N TYR A 468 -0.49 23.48 -1.16
CA TYR A 468 0.36 22.87 -0.17
C TYR A 468 1.84 23.03 -0.52
N ALA A 469 2.64 23.57 0.38
CA ALA A 469 4.05 23.91 0.19
C ALA A 469 5.05 23.11 1.03
N PHE A 470 4.64 22.01 1.63
CA PHE A 470 5.42 21.00 2.37
C PHE A 470 6.14 21.47 3.65
N SER A 471 6.51 22.72 3.80
CA SER A 471 7.13 23.23 5.03
C SER A 471 7.19 24.75 5.06
N CYS A 472 7.24 25.32 6.27
CA CYS A 472 7.41 26.77 6.47
C CYS A 472 8.70 27.34 5.84
N THR A 473 9.78 26.57 5.81
CA THR A 473 11.03 26.99 5.15
C THR A 473 10.86 27.09 3.65
N TYR A 474 10.14 26.15 3.02
CA TYR A 474 9.89 26.16 1.58
C TYR A 474 8.87 27.24 1.20
N ILE A 475 7.84 27.48 2.01
CA ILE A 475 6.93 28.62 1.84
C ILE A 475 7.71 29.93 1.70
N LYS A 476 8.67 30.17 2.60
CA LYS A 476 9.51 31.38 2.54
C LYS A 476 10.30 31.48 1.21
N GLN A 477 10.76 30.36 0.68
CA GLN A 477 11.43 30.33 -0.63
C GLN A 477 10.46 30.65 -1.77
N LEU A 478 9.25 30.03 -1.77
CA LEU A 478 8.23 30.24 -2.82
C LEU A 478 7.75 31.69 -2.89
N ILE A 479 7.44 32.32 -1.76
CA ILE A 479 6.96 33.72 -1.75
C ILE A 479 8.03 34.74 -2.14
N THR A 480 9.29 34.35 -2.11
CA THR A 480 10.43 35.18 -2.52
C THR A 480 11.06 34.75 -3.85
N ASP A 481 10.49 33.74 -4.54
CA ASP A 481 10.99 33.24 -5.82
C ASP A 481 10.62 34.20 -6.96
N LEU A 482 11.64 34.69 -7.67
CA LEU A 482 11.45 35.65 -8.75
C LEU A 482 10.63 35.09 -9.93
N ARG A 483 10.72 33.77 -10.19
CA ARG A 483 9.96 33.12 -11.27
C ARG A 483 8.47 33.12 -10.98
N ILE A 484 8.09 32.88 -9.72
CA ILE A 484 6.68 33.00 -9.28
C ILE A 484 6.23 34.46 -9.40
N GLN A 485 7.06 35.44 -8.99
CA GLN A 485 6.72 36.85 -9.09
C GLN A 485 6.54 37.29 -10.55
N GLU A 486 7.38 36.80 -11.46
CA GLU A 486 7.27 37.09 -12.91
C GLU A 486 6.01 36.48 -13.49
N GLU A 487 5.69 35.20 -13.19
CA GLU A 487 4.52 34.52 -13.69
C GLU A 487 3.21 35.11 -13.17
N MET A 488 3.22 35.59 -11.93
CA MET A 488 2.09 36.27 -11.31
C MET A 488 1.72 37.62 -11.94
N GLN A 489 2.61 38.20 -12.75
CA GLN A 489 2.36 39.45 -13.51
C GLN A 489 1.81 40.59 -12.64
N GLY A 490 2.32 40.71 -11.41
CA GLY A 490 1.90 41.73 -10.44
C GLY A 490 0.75 41.31 -9.53
N LYS A 491 0.11 40.15 -9.74
CA LYS A 491 -0.88 39.61 -8.80
C LYS A 491 -0.24 39.24 -7.46
N PRO A 492 -0.99 39.30 -6.35
CA PRO A 492 -0.44 38.98 -5.04
C PRO A 492 -0.14 37.48 -4.87
N VAL A 493 0.90 37.19 -4.11
CA VAL A 493 1.24 35.87 -3.62
C VAL A 493 1.04 35.86 -2.08
N PHE A 494 0.28 34.91 -1.59
CA PHE A 494 0.02 34.78 -0.16
C PHE A 494 0.66 33.53 0.40
N SER A 495 0.95 33.53 1.70
CA SER A 495 1.37 32.36 2.45
C SER A 495 0.78 32.37 3.84
N LEU A 496 0.44 31.19 4.38
CA LEU A 496 -0.06 31.00 5.73
C LEU A 496 1.02 30.35 6.60
N PHE A 497 1.19 30.88 7.79
CA PHE A 497 2.10 30.36 8.81
C PHE A 497 1.33 30.12 10.10
N ASP A 498 1.60 28.98 10.74
CA ASP A 498 1.06 28.62 12.02
C ASP A 498 1.76 29.37 13.17
N PHE A 499 1.05 29.60 14.27
CA PHE A 499 1.67 30.08 15.51
C PHE A 499 2.33 28.92 16.27
N ASP A 500 3.48 28.52 15.74
CA ASP A 500 4.38 27.52 16.28
C ASP A 500 5.82 27.86 15.86
N LYS A 501 6.67 26.87 15.62
CA LYS A 501 8.03 27.07 15.08
C LYS A 501 8.05 27.77 13.72
N ALA A 502 6.95 27.74 12.95
CA ALA A 502 6.82 28.44 11.68
C ALA A 502 6.91 29.98 11.84
N TYR A 503 6.55 30.49 13.01
CA TYR A 503 6.75 31.92 13.36
C TYR A 503 8.20 32.40 13.10
N LEU A 504 9.20 31.57 13.36
CA LEU A 504 10.61 31.93 13.11
C LEU A 504 10.90 32.18 11.62
N SER A 505 10.24 31.42 10.74
CA SER A 505 10.35 31.61 9.29
C SER A 505 9.63 32.86 8.82
N TRP A 506 8.45 33.13 9.39
CA TRP A 506 7.67 34.35 9.16
C TRP A 506 8.41 35.59 9.66
N ASP A 507 8.92 35.55 10.90
CA ASP A 507 9.66 36.69 11.49
C ASP A 507 10.93 37.01 10.73
N GLY A 508 11.65 35.99 10.28
CA GLY A 508 12.86 36.10 9.46
C GLY A 508 12.60 36.53 8.00
N LEU A 509 11.37 36.79 7.56
CA LEU A 509 11.08 37.40 6.26
C LEU A 509 11.31 38.88 6.31
N LYS A 510 12.12 39.42 5.39
CA LYS A 510 12.37 40.85 5.25
C LYS A 510 11.14 41.55 4.68
N GLY A 511 10.65 42.56 5.36
CA GLY A 511 9.46 43.29 4.94
C GLY A 511 8.83 44.07 6.08
N GLU A 512 7.71 44.71 5.84
CA GLU A 512 6.94 45.50 6.78
C GLU A 512 5.63 44.83 7.21
N VAL A 513 5.22 45.00 8.46
CA VAL A 513 3.90 44.56 8.91
C VAL A 513 2.85 45.55 8.39
N VAL A 514 2.00 45.06 7.48
CA VAL A 514 0.94 45.85 6.85
C VAL A 514 -0.43 45.65 7.50
N HIS A 515 -0.56 44.63 8.35
CA HIS A 515 -1.70 44.38 9.20
C HIS A 515 -1.20 43.75 10.50
N GLY A 516 -1.47 44.38 11.65
CA GLY A 516 -0.85 43.98 12.92
C GLY A 516 -1.81 43.41 13.95
N ASP A 517 -3.06 43.10 13.58
CA ASP A 517 -4.05 42.57 14.52
C ASP A 517 -3.95 41.05 14.59
N ILE A 518 -3.58 40.50 15.74
CA ILE A 518 -3.40 39.08 16.00
C ILE A 518 -4.74 38.29 15.94
N ASP A 519 -5.85 38.95 16.26
CA ASP A 519 -7.18 38.34 16.28
C ASP A 519 -7.73 38.11 14.87
N THR A 520 -7.18 38.86 13.90
CA THR A 520 -7.58 38.76 12.47
C THR A 520 -6.49 38.23 11.54
N GLY A 521 -5.31 37.94 12.09
CA GLY A 521 -4.14 37.46 11.39
C GLY A 521 -3.14 38.56 11.06
N ILE A 522 -1.90 38.45 11.59
CA ILE A 522 -0.83 39.42 11.35
C ILE A 522 -0.28 39.19 9.92
N VAL A 523 -0.14 40.26 9.15
CA VAL A 523 0.36 40.19 7.76
C VAL A 523 1.61 41.04 7.59
N LYS A 524 2.66 40.41 7.06
CA LYS A 524 3.90 41.02 6.63
C LYS A 524 3.99 41.06 5.11
N LYS A 525 4.27 42.22 4.54
CA LYS A 525 4.53 42.35 3.10
C LYS A 525 6.03 42.24 2.83
N TRP A 526 6.41 41.37 1.87
CA TRP A 526 7.80 41.25 1.45
C TRP A 526 8.31 42.53 0.76
N GLU A 527 9.57 42.91 1.04
CA GLU A 527 10.16 44.19 0.61
C GLU A 527 10.38 44.28 -0.92
N ASN A 528 10.57 43.13 -1.62
CA ASN A 528 10.98 43.09 -3.03
C ASN A 528 9.89 42.58 -3.97
N GLY A 529 8.61 42.53 -3.57
CA GLY A 529 7.54 42.03 -4.43
C GLY A 529 6.16 42.17 -3.85
N ASN A 530 5.17 41.60 -4.57
CA ASN A 530 3.76 41.61 -4.16
C ASN A 530 3.39 40.33 -3.38
N SER A 531 4.24 39.95 -2.41
CA SER A 531 4.04 38.78 -1.57
C SER A 531 3.67 39.16 -0.14
N TYR A 532 2.76 38.38 0.45
CA TYR A 532 2.21 38.61 1.79
C TYR A 532 2.31 37.33 2.61
N ALA A 533 2.98 37.41 3.75
CA ALA A 533 3.08 36.35 4.74
C ALA A 533 2.06 36.58 5.86
N VAL A 534 1.10 35.72 5.96
CA VAL A 534 -0.03 35.80 6.90
C VAL A 534 0.21 34.80 8.03
N MET A 535 0.16 35.27 9.29
CA MET A 535 0.04 34.40 10.45
C MET A 535 -1.43 34.05 10.66
N LEU A 536 -1.71 32.83 11.15
CA LEU A 536 -3.07 32.44 11.52
C LEU A 536 -3.72 33.44 12.47
N PRO A 537 -5.02 33.74 12.31
CA PRO A 537 -5.77 34.46 13.33
C PRO A 537 -5.84 33.66 14.64
N VAL A 538 -5.78 34.31 15.79
CA VAL A 538 -5.94 33.63 17.05
C VAL A 538 -7.41 33.66 17.46
N PRO A 539 -8.07 32.48 17.59
CA PRO A 539 -9.49 32.40 17.86
C PRO A 539 -9.82 32.95 19.27
N ASP A 540 -11.04 33.48 19.45
CA ASP A 540 -11.53 33.91 20.75
C ASP A 540 -11.93 32.73 21.65
N ILE A 541 -11.00 31.81 21.84
CA ILE A 541 -11.12 30.63 22.68
C ILE A 541 -10.08 30.72 23.78
N PRO A 542 -10.49 30.90 25.06
CA PRO A 542 -9.54 31.24 26.14
C PRO A 542 -8.35 30.28 26.28
N VAL A 543 -8.56 28.98 26.10
CA VAL A 543 -7.49 27.97 26.20
C VAL A 543 -6.49 28.04 25.05
N ILE A 544 -6.94 28.38 23.84
CA ILE A 544 -6.07 28.55 22.67
C ILE A 544 -5.33 29.89 22.75
N ARG A 545 -6.04 30.95 23.16
CA ARG A 545 -5.43 32.28 23.36
C ARG A 545 -4.29 32.21 24.36
N ALA A 546 -4.50 31.53 25.48
CA ALA A 546 -3.48 31.40 26.54
C ALA A 546 -2.19 30.70 26.10
N GLN A 547 -2.22 29.89 25.04
CA GLN A 547 -1.00 29.24 24.51
C GLN A 547 -0.34 30.00 23.37
N VAL A 548 -0.92 31.13 22.94
CA VAL A 548 -0.35 32.03 21.93
C VAL A 548 -0.02 33.39 22.50
N ILE A 549 -0.94 34.00 23.26
CA ILE A 549 -0.86 35.37 23.74
C ILE A 549 -0.31 35.37 25.17
N SER A 550 0.81 36.08 25.37
CA SER A 550 1.45 36.23 26.68
C SER A 550 0.88 37.40 27.50
N ASP A 551 0.32 38.43 26.84
CA ASP A 551 -0.30 39.58 27.45
C ASP A 551 -1.47 40.09 26.60
N GLU A 552 -2.68 39.95 27.10
CA GLU A 552 -3.91 40.32 26.38
C GLU A 552 -4.06 41.85 26.18
N VAL A 553 -3.44 42.68 27.02
CA VAL A 553 -3.55 44.13 26.88
C VAL A 553 -2.67 44.64 25.75
N THR A 554 -1.43 44.17 25.70
CA THR A 554 -0.46 44.57 24.69
C THR A 554 -0.51 43.70 23.44
N LYS A 555 -1.27 42.56 23.47
CA LYS A 555 -1.30 41.51 22.43
C LYS A 555 0.09 40.94 22.15
N ALA A 556 0.99 40.97 23.12
CA ALA A 556 2.28 40.30 23.05
C ALA A 556 2.04 38.77 22.99
N HIS A 557 2.85 38.05 22.20
CA HIS A 557 2.71 36.63 22.00
C HIS A 557 4.03 35.88 22.24
N TYR A 558 3.96 34.54 22.40
CA TYR A 558 5.14 33.69 22.66
C TYR A 558 6.00 33.42 21.43
N GLY A 559 5.59 33.89 20.23
CA GLY A 559 6.33 33.71 18.99
C GLY A 559 6.46 32.21 18.60
N GLY A 560 7.69 31.76 18.40
CA GLY A 560 7.95 30.34 18.03
C GLY A 560 7.72 29.32 19.15
N GLU A 561 7.43 29.77 20.38
CA GLU A 561 7.03 28.89 21.50
C GLU A 561 5.51 28.82 21.65
N SER A 562 4.74 29.49 20.80
CA SER A 562 3.28 29.38 20.72
C SER A 562 2.86 28.03 20.14
N LEU A 563 1.58 27.66 20.31
CA LEU A 563 0.99 26.50 19.65
C LEU A 563 -0.43 26.84 19.18
N CYS A 564 -0.57 27.18 17.91
CA CYS A 564 -1.85 27.30 17.23
C CYS A 564 -1.67 26.96 15.75
N GLU A 565 -2.09 25.77 15.39
CA GLU A 565 -2.16 25.27 14.01
C GLU A 565 -3.56 25.55 13.45
N ILE A 566 -3.76 25.38 12.15
CA ILE A 566 -5.04 25.67 11.49
C ILE A 566 -6.22 24.90 12.10
N GLU A 567 -5.99 23.66 12.56
CA GLU A 567 -7.02 22.85 13.22
C GLU A 567 -7.52 23.47 14.53
N HIS A 568 -6.69 24.22 15.24
CA HIS A 568 -7.07 24.88 16.49
C HIS A 568 -8.11 25.99 16.29
N LEU A 569 -8.22 26.54 15.06
CA LEU A 569 -9.29 27.49 14.72
C LEU A 569 -10.67 26.85 14.76
N LEU A 570 -10.74 25.53 14.62
CA LEU A 570 -11.97 24.74 14.64
C LEU A 570 -12.19 24.01 15.98
N PHE A 571 -11.41 24.36 17.04
CA PHE A 571 -11.57 23.75 18.37
C PHE A 571 -12.91 24.15 19.00
N GLY A 572 -13.73 23.17 19.38
CA GLY A 572 -15.04 23.37 19.98
C GLY A 572 -15.68 22.07 20.46
N GLU A 573 -16.95 22.12 20.91
CA GLU A 573 -17.66 20.95 21.44
C GLU A 573 -17.72 19.78 20.43
N GLU A 574 -17.85 20.08 19.14
CA GLU A 574 -17.99 19.07 18.07
C GLU A 574 -16.66 18.43 17.65
N THR A 575 -15.55 19.04 18.05
CA THR A 575 -14.20 18.64 17.60
C THR A 575 -13.26 18.28 18.74
N GLN A 576 -13.68 18.44 19.99
CA GLN A 576 -12.82 18.24 21.18
C GLN A 576 -12.16 16.86 21.24
N ASP A 577 -12.78 15.83 20.69
CA ASP A 577 -12.26 14.44 20.67
C ASP A 577 -10.99 14.30 19.81
N TYR A 578 -10.71 15.28 18.95
CA TYR A 578 -9.51 15.35 18.12
C TYR A 578 -8.36 16.13 18.79
N PHE A 579 -8.57 16.61 20.02
CA PHE A 579 -7.59 17.35 20.78
C PHE A 579 -7.33 16.70 22.14
N LYS A 580 -6.14 16.91 22.65
CA LYS A 580 -5.72 16.42 23.97
C LYS A 580 -5.09 17.55 24.77
N GLU A 581 -5.25 17.49 26.09
CA GLU A 581 -4.53 18.36 27.01
C GLU A 581 -3.15 17.78 27.31
N SER A 582 -2.10 18.56 27.12
CA SER A 582 -0.72 18.21 27.45
C SER A 582 -0.13 19.18 28.49
N PRO A 583 0.72 18.71 29.44
CA PRO A 583 1.36 19.60 30.40
C PRO A 583 2.42 20.49 29.75
N CYS A 584 2.41 21.79 30.06
CA CYS A 584 3.42 22.72 29.59
C CYS A 584 4.60 22.83 30.57
N LYS A 585 5.82 23.06 30.05
CA LYS A 585 6.99 23.39 30.87
C LYS A 585 6.78 24.75 31.52
N GLY A 586 6.51 24.78 32.82
CA GLY A 586 6.24 26.04 33.59
C GLY A 586 4.92 26.01 34.34
N GLY A 587 4.13 24.93 34.26
CA GLY A 587 2.97 24.72 35.10
C GLY A 587 1.66 25.22 34.48
N GLY A 588 1.34 24.82 33.30
CA GLY A 588 0.07 25.01 32.59
C GLY A 588 -0.31 23.82 31.74
N LYS A 589 -1.44 23.91 31.02
CA LYS A 589 -1.87 22.93 30.05
C LYS A 589 -1.95 23.61 28.69
N ILE A 590 -1.61 22.87 27.65
CA ILE A 590 -1.80 23.27 26.27
C ILE A 590 -2.75 22.27 25.58
N ILE A 591 -3.49 22.76 24.63
CA ILE A 591 -4.34 21.94 23.75
C ILE A 591 -3.51 21.61 22.51
N GLU A 592 -3.34 20.33 22.24
CA GLU A 592 -2.65 19.81 21.07
C GLU A 592 -3.60 18.94 20.26
N PHE A 593 -3.44 18.93 18.94
CA PHE A 593 -4.11 17.94 18.10
C PHE A 593 -3.61 16.53 18.47
N ILE A 594 -4.50 15.52 18.52
CA ILE A 594 -4.17 14.19 19.06
C ILE A 594 -3.03 13.50 18.34
N SER A 595 -2.96 13.60 17.00
CA SER A 595 -1.85 13.10 16.17
C SER A 595 -1.96 13.60 14.73
N ASP A 596 -0.82 13.73 14.04
CA ASP A 596 -0.77 14.10 12.61
C ASP A 596 -1.50 13.10 11.71
N SER A 597 -1.53 11.81 12.06
CA SER A 597 -2.24 10.78 11.30
C SER A 597 -3.76 11.00 11.27
N LYS A 598 -4.32 11.75 12.24
CA LYS A 598 -5.74 12.07 12.30
C LYS A 598 -6.11 13.38 11.60
N LYS A 599 -5.14 14.20 11.22
CA LYS A 599 -5.40 15.49 10.52
C LYS A 599 -6.14 15.27 9.19
N VAL A 600 -5.76 14.24 8.43
CA VAL A 600 -6.41 13.94 7.14
C VAL A 600 -7.86 13.47 7.33
N GLU A 601 -8.10 12.60 8.30
CA GLU A 601 -9.46 12.17 8.67
C GLU A 601 -10.29 13.38 9.12
N PHE A 602 -9.75 14.20 10.01
CA PHE A 602 -10.39 15.43 10.49
C PHE A 602 -10.78 16.35 9.33
N ALA A 603 -9.84 16.69 8.45
CA ALA A 603 -10.07 17.60 7.34
C ALA A 603 -11.09 17.07 6.32
N LYS A 604 -11.08 15.76 6.02
CA LYS A 604 -11.95 15.15 4.99
C LYS A 604 -13.32 14.73 5.51
N THR A 605 -13.44 14.34 6.78
CA THR A 605 -14.69 13.74 7.31
C THR A 605 -15.37 14.59 8.37
N VAL A 606 -14.63 15.34 9.18
CA VAL A 606 -15.22 16.18 10.26
C VAL A 606 -15.50 17.58 9.74
N VAL A 607 -14.49 18.23 9.18
CA VAL A 607 -14.57 19.63 8.73
C VAL A 607 -15.74 19.90 7.78
N PRO A 608 -16.05 19.08 6.76
CA PRO A 608 -17.20 19.31 5.89
C PRO A 608 -18.57 19.27 6.60
N ASN A 609 -18.65 18.57 7.74
CA ASN A 609 -19.88 18.42 8.50
C ASN A 609 -20.08 19.49 9.58
N LEU A 610 -19.06 20.34 9.84
CA LEU A 610 -19.17 21.44 10.80
C LEU A 610 -20.12 22.52 10.29
N PRO A 611 -20.90 23.16 11.18
CA PRO A 611 -21.76 24.28 10.83
C PRO A 611 -20.95 25.51 10.42
N LYS A 612 -21.59 26.44 9.69
CA LYS A 612 -20.97 27.67 9.17
C LYS A 612 -20.31 28.51 10.27
N GLU A 613 -20.91 28.52 11.44
CA GLU A 613 -20.48 29.30 12.59
C GLU A 613 -19.05 28.97 13.05
N ASN A 614 -18.64 27.72 12.91
CA ASN A 614 -17.28 27.27 13.28
C ASN A 614 -16.21 27.88 12.38
N PHE A 615 -16.59 28.34 11.19
CA PHE A 615 -15.65 28.93 10.23
C PHE A 615 -15.55 30.46 10.30
N GLU A 616 -16.37 31.13 11.11
CA GLU A 616 -16.36 32.59 11.20
C GLU A 616 -15.00 33.17 11.63
N VAL A 617 -14.19 32.41 12.35
CA VAL A 617 -12.82 32.78 12.73
C VAL A 617 -11.90 33.01 11.52
N PHE A 618 -12.16 32.34 10.40
CA PHE A 618 -11.39 32.50 9.15
C PHE A 618 -11.77 33.76 8.38
N ARG A 619 -13.00 34.27 8.58
CA ARG A 619 -13.58 35.34 7.76
C ARG A 619 -12.69 36.59 7.68
N PRO A 620 -12.19 37.19 8.77
CA PRO A 620 -11.40 38.42 8.67
C PRO A 620 -10.14 38.25 7.82
N MET A 621 -9.44 37.11 7.98
CA MET A 621 -8.26 36.77 7.19
C MET A 621 -8.61 36.57 5.71
N LEU A 622 -9.68 35.80 5.42
CA LEU A 622 -10.09 35.51 4.06
C LEU A 622 -10.63 36.75 3.34
N ASP A 623 -11.36 37.63 4.03
CA ASP A 623 -11.81 38.93 3.50
C ASP A 623 -10.62 39.83 3.15
N TRP A 624 -9.60 39.88 4.03
CA TRP A 624 -8.38 40.65 3.78
C TRP A 624 -7.65 40.14 2.52
N ILE A 625 -7.49 38.81 2.40
CA ILE A 625 -6.86 38.17 1.22
C ILE A 625 -7.68 38.44 -0.04
N ALA A 626 -9.00 38.23 0.01
CA ALA A 626 -9.90 38.44 -1.13
C ALA A 626 -9.86 39.90 -1.61
N ALA A 627 -9.87 40.88 -0.70
CA ALA A 627 -9.74 42.29 -1.04
C ALA A 627 -8.43 42.60 -1.79
N LYS A 628 -7.33 41.92 -1.44
CA LYS A 628 -6.03 42.07 -2.12
C LYS A 628 -6.00 41.37 -3.49
N CYS A 629 -6.82 40.34 -3.73
CA CYS A 629 -6.92 39.68 -5.01
C CYS A 629 -7.60 40.56 -6.09
N VAL A 630 -8.43 41.50 -5.68
CA VAL A 630 -9.21 42.38 -6.58
C VAL A 630 -8.53 43.75 -6.77
N ALA A 631 -7.61 44.12 -5.91
CA ALA A 631 -6.87 45.40 -5.95
C ALA A 631 -5.71 45.35 -6.94
#